data_eb5c5c3a915781240bd19911e936a8df
#
_entry.id   eb5c5c3a915781240bd19911e936a8df
#
_cell.length_a   1.000
_cell.length_b   1.000
_cell.length_c   1.000
_cell.angle_alpha   90.00
_cell.angle_beta   90.00
_cell.angle_gamma   90.00
#
_symmetry.space_group_name_H-M   'P 1'
#
loop_
_entity.id
_entity.type
_entity.pdbx_description
1 polymer ?
#
loop_
_entity_poly.entity_id
_entity_poly.type
_entity_poly.pdbx_seq_one_letter_code
_entity_poly.pdbx_strand_id
1 'polypeptide(L)'
;MLTFDDYKAKISIIQILEDLGYKQDISKGKVSPVFKLTDGAGNKLDEIIIKNPHSVQEHYYDRNYKGGDLIQFIKNHINDFPQFQHQNTFVRINMILGHYANAGFSSISVNNSNKTITYNIAAGTAT
;
A
#
# COMPACT_ATOMS: atom_id res chain seq x y z
N MET A 1 -7.30 14.32 13.46
CA MET A 1 -7.57 13.30 12.42
C MET A 1 -6.64 13.54 11.24
N LEU A 2 -6.11 12.47 10.68
CA LEU A 2 -5.24 12.59 9.51
C LEU A 2 -6.06 12.83 8.24
N THR A 3 -5.55 13.69 7.37
CA THR A 3 -6.13 13.91 6.05
C THR A 3 -5.60 12.88 5.06
N PHE A 4 -6.18 12.82 3.87
CA PHE A 4 -5.66 11.94 2.83
C PHE A 4 -4.22 12.30 2.45
N ASP A 5 -3.88 13.58 2.44
CA ASP A 5 -2.51 13.99 2.16
C ASP A 5 -1.55 13.53 3.25
N ASP A 6 -1.99 13.54 4.51
CA ASP A 6 -1.20 13.00 5.62
C ASP A 6 -0.93 11.51 5.42
N TYR A 7 -1.94 10.76 5.02
CA TYR A 7 -1.79 9.33 4.75
C TYR A 7 -0.83 9.07 3.59
N LYS A 8 -0.93 9.85 2.52
CA LYS A 8 -0.02 9.71 1.38
C LYS A 8 1.43 9.95 1.78
N ALA A 9 1.67 10.81 2.75
CA ALA A 9 3.02 11.07 3.24
C ALA A 9 3.55 9.93 4.11
N LYS A 10 2.67 9.11 4.68
CA LYS A 10 3.04 8.06 5.64
C LYS A 10 3.03 6.66 5.05
N ILE A 11 2.20 6.41 4.06
CA ILE A 11 1.95 5.06 3.53
C ILE A 11 2.41 5.00 2.09
N SER A 12 3.17 3.95 1.75
CA SER A 12 3.50 3.64 0.37
C SER A 12 2.53 2.58 -0.16
N ILE A 13 2.09 2.73 -1.42
CA ILE A 13 1.32 1.70 -2.10
C ILE A 13 2.11 0.38 -2.11
N ILE A 14 3.45 0.46 -2.23
CA ILE A 14 4.32 -0.71 -2.21
C ILE A 14 4.15 -1.51 -0.92
N GLN A 15 4.06 -0.84 0.21
CA GLN A 15 3.84 -1.47 1.52
C GLN A 15 2.56 -2.30 1.50
N ILE A 16 1.50 -1.76 0.92
CA ILE A 16 0.22 -2.45 0.83
C ILE A 16 0.31 -3.63 -0.13
N LEU A 17 0.96 -3.43 -1.28
CA LEU A 17 1.15 -4.50 -2.26
C LEU A 17 1.87 -5.70 -1.64
N GLU A 18 2.94 -5.44 -0.90
CA GLU A 18 3.69 -6.50 -0.24
C GLU A 18 2.84 -7.23 0.79
N ASP A 19 2.03 -6.50 1.53
CA ASP A 19 1.13 -7.08 2.51
C ASP A 19 0.05 -7.94 1.85
N LEU A 20 -0.39 -7.57 0.65
CA LEU A 20 -1.37 -8.34 -0.11
C LEU A 20 -0.75 -9.54 -0.85
N GLY A 21 0.56 -9.72 -0.74
CA GLY A 21 1.23 -10.86 -1.34
C GLY A 21 1.90 -10.60 -2.68
N TYR A 22 1.89 -9.36 -3.15
CA TYR A 22 2.62 -9.00 -4.36
C TYR A 22 4.12 -9.04 -4.11
N LYS A 23 4.89 -9.40 -5.12
CA LYS A 23 6.34 -9.41 -5.05
C LYS A 23 6.92 -8.63 -6.20
N GLN A 24 8.00 -7.90 -5.93
CA GLN A 24 8.67 -7.11 -6.95
C GLN A 24 9.34 -8.01 -7.97
N ASP A 25 9.13 -7.68 -9.25
CA ASP A 25 9.86 -8.32 -10.34
C ASP A 25 11.13 -7.53 -10.60
N ILE A 26 12.23 -7.99 -10.06
CA ILE A 26 13.51 -7.28 -10.13
C ILE A 26 14.11 -7.28 -11.54
N SER A 27 13.58 -8.09 -12.44
CA SER A 27 14.03 -8.10 -13.85
C SER A 27 13.42 -6.95 -14.65
N LYS A 28 12.48 -6.20 -14.08
CA LYS A 28 11.76 -5.12 -14.74
C LYS A 28 11.74 -3.87 -13.88
N GLY A 29 11.48 -2.75 -14.52
CA GLY A 29 11.13 -1.53 -13.80
C GLY A 29 12.24 -0.92 -12.96
N LYS A 30 13.36 -0.60 -13.54
CA LYS A 30 14.46 0.01 -12.80
C LYS A 30 14.08 1.35 -12.18
N VAL A 31 13.31 2.16 -12.91
CA VAL A 31 12.85 3.47 -12.42
C VAL A 31 11.47 3.36 -11.81
N SER A 32 10.61 2.53 -12.40
CA SER A 32 9.23 2.33 -11.95
C SER A 32 9.08 0.86 -11.59
N PRO A 33 9.17 0.53 -10.29
CA PRO A 33 9.10 -0.87 -9.86
C PRO A 33 7.83 -1.56 -10.34
N VAL A 34 7.96 -2.83 -10.70
CA VAL A 34 6.84 -3.67 -11.13
C VAL A 34 6.61 -4.73 -10.07
N PHE A 35 5.36 -4.87 -9.63
CA PHE A 35 4.97 -5.85 -8.63
C PHE A 35 3.98 -6.84 -9.24
N LYS A 36 4.13 -8.10 -8.92
CA LYS A 36 3.29 -9.18 -9.44
C LYS A 36 2.65 -9.94 -8.31
N LEU A 37 1.41 -10.33 -8.53
CA LEU A 37 0.72 -11.30 -7.70
C LEU A 37 0.61 -12.59 -8.48
N THR A 38 1.04 -13.70 -7.90
CA THR A 38 0.98 -15.01 -8.54
C THR A 38 0.21 -15.99 -7.66
N ASP A 39 -0.37 -17.02 -8.30
CA ASP A 39 -0.98 -18.10 -7.53
C ASP A 39 0.07 -19.14 -7.12
N GLY A 40 -0.38 -20.20 -6.43
CA GLY A 40 0.53 -21.23 -5.96
C GLY A 40 1.20 -22.04 -7.07
N ALA A 41 0.67 -21.98 -8.29
CA ALA A 41 1.23 -22.66 -9.46
C ALA A 41 2.15 -21.75 -10.29
N GLY A 42 2.34 -20.51 -9.86
CA GLY A 42 3.20 -19.56 -10.55
C GLY A 42 2.51 -18.76 -11.64
N ASN A 43 1.20 -18.88 -11.78
CA ASN A 43 0.45 -18.10 -12.77
C ASN A 43 0.27 -16.66 -12.28
N LYS A 44 0.51 -15.70 -13.17
CA LYS A 44 0.35 -14.29 -12.84
C LYS A 44 -1.12 -13.92 -12.75
N LEU A 45 -1.55 -13.46 -11.59
CA LEU A 45 -2.93 -13.03 -11.35
C LEU A 45 -3.09 -11.52 -11.57
N ASP A 46 -2.05 -10.75 -11.29
CA ASP A 46 -2.09 -9.30 -11.40
C ASP A 46 -0.69 -8.73 -11.54
N GLU A 47 -0.60 -7.49 -12.03
CA GLU A 47 0.66 -6.79 -12.18
C GLU A 47 0.41 -5.30 -12.00
N ILE A 48 1.21 -4.68 -11.13
CA ILE A 48 1.08 -3.26 -10.78
C ILE A 48 2.42 -2.58 -10.99
N ILE A 49 2.41 -1.43 -11.67
CA ILE A 49 3.59 -0.60 -11.85
C ILE A 49 3.46 0.60 -10.93
N ILE A 50 4.53 0.93 -10.20
CA ILE A 50 4.54 2.06 -9.28
C ILE A 50 5.37 3.19 -9.87
N LYS A 51 4.78 4.38 -9.93
CA LYS A 51 5.46 5.62 -10.33
C LYS A 51 5.74 6.46 -9.09
N ASN A 52 6.86 7.16 -9.09
CA ASN A 52 7.29 8.03 -7.99
C ASN A 52 7.23 7.30 -6.64
N PRO A 53 7.90 6.13 -6.52
CA PRO A 53 7.77 5.30 -5.32
C PRO A 53 8.20 6.04 -4.05
N HIS A 54 7.50 5.78 -2.97
CA HIS A 54 7.78 6.31 -1.64
C HIS A 54 7.73 7.84 -1.56
N SER A 55 6.87 8.46 -2.37
CA SER A 55 6.68 9.91 -2.33
C SER A 55 5.18 10.23 -2.22
N VAL A 56 4.87 11.50 -1.95
CA VAL A 56 3.47 11.94 -1.91
C VAL A 56 2.81 11.93 -3.28
N GLN A 57 3.61 11.81 -4.33
CA GLN A 57 3.14 11.73 -5.71
C GLN A 57 3.12 10.29 -6.21
N GLU A 58 3.25 9.33 -5.32
CA GLU A 58 3.24 7.92 -5.70
C GLU A 58 1.92 7.56 -6.39
N HIS A 59 2.05 6.90 -7.54
CA HIS A 59 0.93 6.45 -8.36
C HIS A 59 1.12 4.99 -8.74
N TYR A 60 0.02 4.32 -9.04
CA TYR A 60 0.08 2.97 -9.59
C TYR A 60 -0.63 2.92 -10.93
N TYR A 61 -0.25 1.93 -11.75
CA TYR A 61 -0.95 1.55 -12.96
C TYR A 61 -1.09 0.04 -12.99
N ASP A 62 -2.28 -0.45 -13.33
CA ASP A 62 -2.49 -1.89 -13.50
C ASP A 62 -2.28 -2.28 -14.97
N ARG A 63 -2.49 -3.57 -15.27
CA ARG A 63 -2.28 -4.10 -16.63
C ARG A 63 -3.26 -3.51 -17.65
N ASN A 64 -4.33 -2.87 -17.21
CA ASN A 64 -5.31 -2.23 -18.08
C ASN A 64 -5.10 -0.72 -18.15
N TYR A 65 -3.94 -0.25 -17.70
CA TYR A 65 -3.57 1.17 -17.66
C TYR A 65 -4.49 2.02 -16.78
N LYS A 66 -5.19 1.38 -15.86
CA LYS A 66 -5.96 2.10 -14.84
C LYS A 66 -5.05 2.33 -13.65
N GLY A 67 -5.18 3.49 -13.06
CA GLY A 67 -4.32 3.82 -11.95
C GLY A 67 -4.82 4.98 -11.12
N GLY A 68 -3.94 5.48 -10.26
CA GLY A 68 -4.25 6.60 -9.40
C GLY A 68 -3.29 6.66 -8.22
N ASP A 69 -3.67 7.45 -7.22
CA ASP A 69 -2.89 7.60 -6.00
C ASP A 69 -3.24 6.50 -4.99
N LEU A 70 -2.69 6.64 -3.79
CA LEU A 70 -2.94 5.70 -2.69
C LEU A 70 -4.44 5.51 -2.43
N ILE A 71 -5.18 6.59 -2.39
CA ILE A 71 -6.61 6.55 -2.06
C ILE A 71 -7.37 5.80 -3.14
N GLN A 72 -7.05 6.08 -4.39
CA GLN A 72 -7.67 5.40 -5.52
C GLN A 72 -7.31 3.92 -5.54
N PHE A 73 -6.09 3.58 -5.17
CA PHE A 73 -5.67 2.18 -5.06
C PHE A 73 -6.55 1.43 -4.06
N ILE A 74 -6.71 1.97 -2.85
CA ILE A 74 -7.53 1.33 -1.82
C ILE A 74 -8.98 1.21 -2.28
N LYS A 75 -9.51 2.25 -2.89
CA LYS A 75 -10.87 2.25 -3.39
C LYS A 75 -11.09 1.15 -4.44
N ASN A 76 -10.16 1.04 -5.39
CA ASN A 76 -10.27 0.07 -6.48
C ASN A 76 -10.03 -1.37 -6.01
N HIS A 77 -9.33 -1.55 -4.89
CA HIS A 77 -9.00 -2.85 -4.34
C HIS A 77 -9.71 -3.12 -3.02
N ILE A 78 -10.85 -2.45 -2.79
CA ILE A 78 -11.52 -2.47 -1.49
C ILE A 78 -11.90 -3.90 -1.05
N ASN A 79 -12.19 -4.78 -2.01
CA ASN A 79 -12.57 -6.15 -1.71
C ASN A 79 -11.38 -7.03 -1.30
N ASP A 80 -10.16 -6.53 -1.45
CA ASP A 80 -8.97 -7.24 -1.00
C ASP A 80 -8.70 -7.01 0.48
N PHE A 81 -9.55 -6.22 1.16
CA PHE A 81 -9.44 -5.92 2.58
C PHE A 81 -10.70 -6.36 3.33
N PRO A 82 -11.02 -7.67 3.32
CA PRO A 82 -12.26 -8.16 3.91
C PRO A 82 -12.36 -7.96 5.43
N GLN A 83 -11.24 -7.78 6.11
CA GLN A 83 -11.23 -7.56 7.56
C GLN A 83 -11.73 -6.15 7.93
N PHE A 84 -11.83 -5.24 6.98
CA PHE A 84 -12.30 -3.87 7.22
C PHE A 84 -13.64 -3.67 6.53
N GLN A 85 -14.72 -3.89 7.27
CA GLN A 85 -16.07 -3.79 6.73
C GLN A 85 -16.83 -2.62 7.33
N HIS A 86 -17.57 -1.93 6.47
CA HIS A 86 -18.48 -0.85 6.87
C HIS A 86 -19.44 -0.59 5.71
N GLN A 87 -20.63 -0.11 6.02
CA GLN A 87 -21.61 0.25 4.99
C GLN A 87 -21.14 1.43 4.14
N ASN A 88 -20.39 2.34 4.75
CA ASN A 88 -19.88 3.53 4.08
C ASN A 88 -18.46 3.26 3.57
N THR A 89 -18.28 3.33 2.25
CA THR A 89 -16.98 3.07 1.61
C THR A 89 -15.90 4.02 2.12
N PHE A 90 -16.24 5.26 2.36
CA PHE A 90 -15.32 6.26 2.86
C PHE A 90 -14.75 5.86 4.23
N VAL A 91 -15.63 5.34 5.09
CA VAL A 91 -15.22 4.85 6.42
C VAL A 91 -14.29 3.64 6.26
N ARG A 92 -14.62 2.73 5.35
CA ARG A 92 -13.75 1.58 5.09
C ARG A 92 -12.36 2.01 4.64
N ILE A 93 -12.28 2.98 3.73
CA ILE A 93 -11.00 3.51 3.26
C ILE A 93 -10.21 4.07 4.44
N ASN A 94 -10.84 4.84 5.31
CA ASN A 94 -10.17 5.40 6.47
C ASN A 94 -9.71 4.34 7.46
N MET A 95 -10.46 3.26 7.63
CA MET A 95 -10.05 2.15 8.48
C MET A 95 -8.78 1.48 7.92
N ILE A 96 -8.74 1.26 6.62
CA ILE A 96 -7.59 0.65 5.95
C ILE A 96 -6.37 1.57 6.06
N LEU A 97 -6.55 2.85 5.79
CA LEU A 97 -5.46 3.82 5.90
C LEU A 97 -4.91 3.88 7.32
N GLY A 98 -5.79 3.90 8.31
CA GLY A 98 -5.37 3.92 9.71
C GLY A 98 -4.57 2.68 10.08
N HIS A 99 -4.98 1.53 9.59
CA HIS A 99 -4.25 0.29 9.81
C HIS A 99 -2.81 0.38 9.29
N TYR A 100 -2.64 0.80 8.04
CA TYR A 100 -1.31 0.86 7.43
C TYR A 100 -0.46 1.99 7.98
N ALA A 101 -1.07 3.11 8.33
CA ALA A 101 -0.34 4.22 8.95
C ALA A 101 0.30 3.80 10.27
N ASN A 102 -0.39 2.94 11.03
CA ASN A 102 0.13 2.46 12.31
C ASN A 102 1.10 1.30 12.14
N ALA A 103 0.79 0.36 11.24
CA ALA A 103 1.59 -0.84 11.05
C ALA A 103 2.92 -0.57 10.35
N GLY A 104 2.94 0.42 9.45
CA GLY A 104 4.11 0.68 8.62
C GLY A 104 5.37 1.04 9.39
N PHE A 105 5.21 1.62 10.56
CA PHE A 105 6.37 2.05 11.34
C PHE A 105 7.07 0.91 12.07
N SER A 106 6.38 -0.17 12.29
CA SER A 106 6.99 -1.30 12.99
C SER A 106 7.78 -2.20 12.05
N SER A 107 7.53 -2.15 10.78
CA SER A 107 8.17 -3.06 9.83
C SER A 107 9.41 -2.49 9.18
N ILE A 108 9.56 -1.22 9.21
CA ILE A 108 10.68 -0.59 8.53
C ILE A 108 11.69 -0.14 9.54
N SER A 109 11.84 -0.12 9.83
CA SER A 109 12.48 0.50 10.53
C SER A 109 13.09 1.54 10.28
N VAL A 110 12.54 1.53 10.06
CA VAL A 110 12.62 2.38 10.06
C VAL A 110 12.98 3.15 9.67
N ASN A 111 12.93 3.13 9.38
CA ASN A 111 13.10 3.90 9.02
C ASN A 111 13.00 4.71 8.70
N ASN A 112 12.68 4.80 8.58
CA ASN A 112 12.33 5.53 8.41
C ASN A 112 12.21 6.38 8.27
N SER A 113 12.57 6.49 8.29
CA SER A 113 12.16 7.27 8.21
C SER A 113 11.76 8.11 7.71
N ASN A 114 12.22 8.57 7.31
CA ASN A 114 11.42 9.44 6.82
C ASN A 114 10.03 9.08 6.80
N LYS A 115 9.80 8.06 6.71
CA LYS A 115 8.46 7.67 7.01
C LYS A 115 8.41 7.21 8.42
N THR A 116 8.48 7.31 8.67
CA THR A 116 8.35 6.92 9.69
C THR A 116 8.22 7.01 10.68
N ILE A 117 8.11 7.01 11.39
CA ILE A 117 7.84 7.07 12.31
C ILE A 117 7.73 6.57 13.29
N THR A 118 7.49 6.04 13.89
CA THR A 118 7.20 5.58 14.69
C THR A 118 6.90 5.00 15.49
N TYR A 119 6.61 4.32 16.02
CA TYR A 119 6.09 3.94 16.73
C TYR A 119 6.09 2.99 17.32
N ASN A 120 5.94 2.35 17.61
CA ASN A 120 5.67 1.61 17.97
C ASN A 120 5.33 0.79 18.12
N ILE A 121 5.28 0.30 18.05
CA ILE A 121 4.78 -0.26 18.00
C ILE A 121 4.67 -1.07 18.22
N ALA A 122 4.73 -1.44 18.33
CA ALA A 122 4.50 -1.97 18.39
C ALA A 122 4.14 -2.69 18.28
N ALA A 123 4.17 -3.10 18.21
CA ALA A 123 3.78 -3.48 18.04
C ALA A 123 3.19 -3.77 17.95
N GLY A 124 3.17 -3.98 17.82
CA GLY A 124 2.66 -3.95 17.82
C GLY A 124 1.96 -3.75 17.90
N THR A 125 1.81 -3.49 18.02
CA THR A 125 1.16 -3.05 18.07
C THR A 125 0.60 -2.62 18.11
N ALA A 126 0.53 -2.36 18.27
CA ALA A 126 -0.01 -1.88 18.31
C ALA A 126 -0.54 -1.57 18.33
N THR A 127 -0.90 -1.41 18.47
CA THR A 127 -1.60 -0.98 18.38
C THR A 127 -1.85 -0.76 18.33
#